data_654259892c4b3a4ade65e6c486c5fef1
#
_entry.id   654259892c4b3a4ade65e6c486c5fef1
#
_cell.length_a   1.000
_cell.length_b   1.000
_cell.length_c   1.000
_cell.angle_alpha   90.00
_cell.angle_beta   90.00
_cell.angle_gamma   90.00
#
_symmetry.space_group_name_H-M   'P 1'
#
loop_
_entity.id
_entity.type
_entity.pdbx_description
1 polymer ?
#
loop_
_entity_poly.entity_id
_entity_poly.type
_entity_poly.pdbx_seq_one_letter_code
_entity_poly.pdbx_strand_id
1 'polypeptide(L)'
;MVHARRTSLAPLLSGVTALLLATATAQGNNVPAQAQVINQKSFNVLGDVPPPTVANYSTLFIPPGTTKDSLFEKPFHIYDEEFLDIIGANPTLTLLKSSGTNPMFHEAAVWVPSTDDVFFVQNAGDPAAGTGLNRSAIIQRISLSQVTADVSAERNATGKVDVHVVVATPAIINPNGATNYRNRILFAGEGQGSRVAPALYVMSQNAPYNATVILDNYFGRQFNSINDVAINPRTGDIYFTDTTYGYVQDFRPENVIQKQVWRFNETSGAVAVAADGFNMPNGITFSPDGHHAYVTDTGVIQGFFGRNSSFPSSIYRYDVEEDGTFSNRKTFAFIATGVPDGVHVDTKGNLYAGCGDGVHVYNPSGKLLGKIWIGSTVANFQFAGKGRMVILAETELYYATLKAEGAFPGQLY
;
A
#
# COMPACT_ATOMS: atom_id res chain seq x y z
N MET A 1 22.99 -5.24 84.55
CA MET A 1 21.84 -5.97 85.15
C MET A 1 20.58 -5.56 84.43
N VAL A 2 19.93 -6.47 83.91
CA VAL A 2 18.51 -6.75 83.84
C VAL A 2 18.23 -7.51 82.56
N HIS A 3 17.59 -8.60 82.73
CA HIS A 3 17.34 -9.79 81.96
C HIS A 3 16.65 -9.63 80.63
N ALA A 4 17.10 -10.48 79.70
CA ALA A 4 16.42 -10.90 78.48
C ALA A 4 15.18 -11.74 78.78
N ARG A 5 14.11 -11.53 78.02
CA ARG A 5 13.13 -12.59 77.72
C ARG A 5 12.98 -12.77 76.21
N ARG A 6 13.37 -13.98 75.78
CA ARG A 6 13.06 -14.51 74.45
C ARG A 6 11.60 -14.97 74.45
N THR A 7 10.81 -14.50 73.46
CA THR A 7 9.60 -15.21 73.07
C THR A 7 9.72 -15.56 71.56
N SER A 8 9.76 -16.84 71.34
CA SER A 8 9.69 -17.45 69.98
C SER A 8 8.30 -17.27 69.44
N LEU A 9 8.19 -16.74 68.21
CA LEU A 9 7.01 -16.84 67.36
C LEU A 9 7.37 -17.57 66.07
N ALA A 10 6.73 -18.70 65.90
CA ALA A 10 6.82 -19.51 64.68
C ALA A 10 6.24 -18.77 63.47
N PRO A 11 6.72 -18.97 62.26
CA PRO A 11 6.13 -18.37 61.08
C PRO A 11 4.94 -19.21 60.60
N LEU A 12 3.77 -18.57 60.56
CA LEU A 12 2.63 -19.06 59.82
C LEU A 12 2.89 -18.86 58.31
N LEU A 13 3.19 -19.96 57.62
CA LEU A 13 3.11 -20.02 56.17
C LEU A 13 1.62 -19.99 55.77
N SER A 14 1.11 -18.83 55.40
CA SER A 14 -0.12 -18.74 54.64
C SER A 14 0.24 -18.74 53.15
N GLY A 15 0.05 -19.90 52.54
CA GLY A 15 0.11 -20.06 51.10
C GLY A 15 -0.99 -19.25 50.44
N VAL A 16 -0.63 -18.16 49.78
CA VAL A 16 -1.48 -17.52 48.82
C VAL A 16 -1.22 -18.24 47.47
N THR A 17 -2.00 -19.28 47.21
CA THR A 17 -2.10 -19.84 45.86
C THR A 17 -2.87 -18.81 45.03
N ALA A 18 -2.13 -17.96 44.29
CA ALA A 18 -2.71 -17.11 43.29
C ALA A 18 -3.29 -18.00 42.17
N LEU A 19 -4.58 -18.18 42.22
CA LEU A 19 -5.34 -18.73 41.13
C LEU A 19 -5.32 -17.71 40.00
N LEU A 20 -4.34 -17.83 39.13
CA LEU A 20 -4.41 -17.22 37.78
C LEU A 20 -5.49 -17.98 37.02
N LEU A 21 -6.74 -17.63 37.28
CA LEU A 21 -7.81 -17.88 36.32
C LEU A 21 -7.52 -16.98 35.11
N ALA A 22 -6.87 -17.56 34.12
CA ALA A 22 -6.92 -17.05 32.78
C ALA A 22 -8.42 -17.01 32.40
N THR A 23 -9.00 -15.84 32.41
CA THR A 23 -10.26 -15.60 31.70
C THR A 23 -9.92 -15.74 30.21
N ALA A 24 -9.92 -16.98 29.73
CA ALA A 24 -10.18 -17.29 28.34
C ALA A 24 -11.64 -16.87 28.08
N THR A 25 -11.84 -15.57 27.85
CA THR A 25 -13.09 -15.05 27.35
C THR A 25 -13.35 -15.75 26.01
N ALA A 26 -14.57 -16.18 25.86
CA ALA A 26 -15.15 -16.83 24.70
C ALA A 26 -15.03 -15.97 23.42
N GLN A 27 -13.82 -15.87 22.84
CA GLN A 27 -13.53 -15.31 21.54
C GLN A 27 -13.35 -16.40 20.47
N GLY A 28 -13.57 -17.68 20.82
CA GLY A 28 -13.26 -18.82 19.96
C GLY A 28 -14.21 -19.04 18.77
N ASN A 29 -15.38 -18.43 18.71
CA ASN A 29 -16.41 -18.83 17.75
C ASN A 29 -16.62 -17.87 16.55
N ASN A 30 -15.91 -16.73 16.46
CA ASN A 30 -16.12 -15.75 15.40
C ASN A 30 -14.89 -15.44 14.54
N VAL A 31 -13.74 -16.06 14.80
CA VAL A 31 -12.52 -15.85 14.00
C VAL A 31 -12.59 -16.75 12.76
N PRO A 32 -12.54 -16.18 11.54
CA PRO A 32 -12.55 -16.96 10.31
C PRO A 32 -11.38 -17.94 10.22
N ALA A 33 -11.56 -19.03 9.48
CA ALA A 33 -10.56 -20.11 9.37
C ALA A 33 -9.19 -19.61 8.85
N GLN A 34 -9.18 -18.63 7.94
CA GLN A 34 -7.95 -18.04 7.41
C GLN A 34 -7.47 -16.80 8.20
N ALA A 35 -8.03 -16.55 9.39
CA ALA A 35 -7.65 -15.43 10.23
C ALA A 35 -7.05 -15.89 11.57
N GLN A 36 -6.25 -15.01 12.18
CA GLN A 36 -5.72 -15.23 13.52
C GLN A 36 -5.61 -13.90 14.27
N VAL A 37 -5.83 -13.96 15.59
CA VAL A 37 -5.67 -12.81 16.48
C VAL A 37 -4.19 -12.63 16.83
N ILE A 38 -3.69 -11.42 16.65
CA ILE A 38 -2.34 -11.02 17.04
C ILE A 38 -2.43 -10.19 18.32
N ASN A 39 -2.00 -10.77 19.43
CA ASN A 39 -2.04 -10.07 20.71
C ASN A 39 -0.89 -9.07 20.83
N GLN A 40 -1.13 -7.79 20.59
CA GLN A 40 -0.12 -6.73 20.67
C GLN A 40 0.53 -6.63 22.05
N LYS A 41 -0.19 -6.96 23.12
CA LYS A 41 0.36 -6.93 24.49
C LYS A 41 1.49 -7.95 24.68
N SER A 42 1.53 -9.03 23.89
CA SER A 42 2.54 -10.08 23.99
C SER A 42 3.94 -9.62 23.55
N PHE A 43 4.03 -8.49 22.83
CA PHE A 43 5.30 -7.94 22.36
C PHE A 43 5.55 -6.48 22.72
N ASN A 44 4.71 -5.88 23.57
CA ASN A 44 5.02 -4.55 24.13
C ASN A 44 6.29 -4.59 25.00
N VAL A 45 6.58 -5.74 25.60
CA VAL A 45 7.83 -6.02 26.32
C VAL A 45 8.35 -7.37 25.81
N LEU A 46 9.49 -7.35 25.14
CA LEU A 46 10.20 -8.55 24.70
C LEU A 46 11.32 -8.88 25.71
N GLY A 47 11.56 -10.17 25.95
CA GLY A 47 12.65 -10.61 26.81
C GLY A 47 14.05 -10.29 26.24
N ASP A 48 14.13 -10.26 24.90
CA ASP A 48 15.30 -9.82 24.14
C ASP A 48 14.81 -8.97 22.96
N VAL A 49 15.24 -7.71 22.91
CA VAL A 49 14.98 -6.80 21.78
C VAL A 49 16.21 -6.81 20.87
N PRO A 50 16.11 -7.34 19.65
CA PRO A 50 17.26 -7.44 18.78
C PRO A 50 17.84 -6.05 18.44
N PRO A 51 19.19 -5.95 18.31
CA PRO A 51 19.83 -4.68 17.97
C PRO A 51 19.46 -4.23 16.55
N PRO A 52 19.56 -2.90 16.25
CA PRO A 52 19.19 -2.35 14.93
C PRO A 52 19.98 -2.93 13.74
N THR A 53 21.11 -3.56 14.00
CA THR A 53 21.89 -4.29 12.98
C THR A 53 21.27 -5.62 12.56
N VAL A 54 20.37 -6.15 13.40
CA VAL A 54 19.65 -7.42 13.17
C VAL A 54 18.19 -7.15 12.82
N ALA A 55 17.50 -6.30 13.59
CA ALA A 55 16.13 -5.88 13.30
C ALA A 55 16.14 -4.46 12.74
N ASN A 56 15.86 -4.35 11.44
CA ASN A 56 15.78 -3.09 10.71
C ASN A 56 14.49 -3.08 9.86
N TYR A 57 14.29 -2.03 9.08
CA TYR A 57 13.08 -1.84 8.29
C TYR A 57 12.75 -3.01 7.32
N SER A 58 13.72 -3.82 6.89
CA SER A 58 13.49 -4.98 6.00
C SER A 58 13.22 -6.30 6.76
N THR A 59 13.25 -6.25 8.09
CA THR A 59 13.07 -7.45 8.92
C THR A 59 11.58 -7.73 9.11
N LEU A 60 11.15 -8.92 8.72
CA LEU A 60 9.80 -9.40 9.03
C LEU A 60 9.68 -9.61 10.54
N PHE A 61 8.71 -8.93 11.15
CA PHE A 61 8.40 -9.16 12.55
C PHE A 61 7.49 -10.39 12.70
N ILE A 62 7.94 -11.37 13.47
CA ILE A 62 7.17 -12.57 13.82
C ILE A 62 6.68 -12.39 15.27
N PRO A 63 5.38 -12.16 15.50
CA PRO A 63 4.84 -11.97 16.83
C PRO A 63 5.08 -13.20 17.73
N PRO A 64 5.39 -13.01 19.04
CA PRO A 64 5.52 -14.11 19.97
C PRO A 64 4.30 -15.04 19.97
N GLY A 65 4.56 -16.34 19.99
CA GLY A 65 3.51 -17.36 19.90
C GLY A 65 3.04 -17.69 18.48
N THR A 66 3.67 -17.07 17.47
CA THR A 66 3.44 -17.39 16.06
C THR A 66 4.72 -17.90 15.39
N THR A 67 4.58 -18.48 14.21
CA THR A 67 5.69 -18.83 13.32
C THR A 67 5.43 -18.23 11.95
N LYS A 68 6.47 -18.11 11.11
CA LYS A 68 6.30 -17.64 9.73
C LYS A 68 5.26 -18.47 8.98
N ASP A 69 5.27 -19.79 9.18
CA ASP A 69 4.31 -20.69 8.54
C ASP A 69 2.88 -20.44 9.03
N SER A 70 2.67 -20.29 10.36
CA SER A 70 1.35 -19.98 10.91
C SER A 70 0.81 -18.64 10.44
N LEU A 71 1.68 -17.63 10.27
CA LEU A 71 1.31 -16.32 9.71
C LEU A 71 0.89 -16.45 8.25
N PHE A 72 1.58 -17.31 7.51
CA PHE A 72 1.26 -17.58 6.12
C PHE A 72 0.00 -18.45 5.96
N GLU A 73 -0.22 -19.42 6.83
CA GLU A 73 -1.42 -20.28 6.83
C GLU A 73 -2.70 -19.51 7.12
N LYS A 74 -2.62 -18.48 8.00
CA LYS A 74 -3.74 -17.64 8.38
C LYS A 74 -3.41 -16.18 8.08
N PRO A 75 -3.49 -15.76 6.81
CA PRO A 75 -2.94 -14.47 6.37
C PRO A 75 -3.72 -13.25 6.81
N PHE A 76 -4.94 -13.41 7.36
CA PHE A 76 -5.70 -12.27 7.90
C PHE A 76 -5.40 -12.11 9.39
N HIS A 77 -4.49 -11.17 9.71
CA HIS A 77 -4.03 -10.92 11.07
C HIS A 77 -4.90 -9.86 11.73
N ILE A 78 -5.61 -10.24 12.78
CA ILE A 78 -6.53 -9.39 13.54
C ILE A 78 -5.75 -8.76 14.68
N TYR A 79 -5.52 -7.45 14.61
CA TYR A 79 -4.92 -6.64 15.68
C TYR A 79 -6.00 -5.96 16.54
N ASP A 80 -7.17 -5.72 15.94
CA ASP A 80 -8.35 -5.18 16.60
C ASP A 80 -9.61 -5.85 16.06
N GLU A 81 -10.64 -6.01 16.90
CA GLU A 81 -11.90 -6.69 16.52
C GLU A 81 -12.67 -6.00 15.38
N GLU A 82 -12.47 -4.69 15.18
CA GLU A 82 -13.03 -3.96 14.03
C GLU A 82 -12.61 -4.58 12.69
N PHE A 83 -11.46 -5.27 12.66
CA PHE A 83 -11.00 -5.94 11.45
C PHE A 83 -11.90 -7.08 10.98
N LEU A 84 -12.64 -7.71 11.89
CA LEU A 84 -13.64 -8.74 11.55
C LEU A 84 -14.74 -8.22 10.64
N ASP A 85 -15.14 -6.95 10.82
CA ASP A 85 -16.11 -6.28 9.96
C ASP A 85 -15.58 -6.01 8.55
N ILE A 86 -14.27 -5.94 8.40
CA ILE A 86 -13.57 -5.72 7.14
C ILE A 86 -13.43 -7.03 6.37
N ILE A 87 -12.92 -8.07 7.03
CA ILE A 87 -12.65 -9.35 6.37
C ILE A 87 -13.90 -10.20 6.19
N GLY A 88 -14.89 -10.06 7.09
CA GLY A 88 -16.13 -10.88 7.08
C GLY A 88 -15.89 -12.32 7.55
N ALA A 89 -16.90 -13.18 7.35
CA ALA A 89 -16.89 -14.53 7.89
C ALA A 89 -16.01 -15.53 7.12
N ASN A 90 -15.81 -15.29 5.83
CA ASN A 90 -15.10 -16.24 4.95
C ASN A 90 -14.10 -15.50 4.02
N PRO A 91 -13.08 -14.82 4.58
CA PRO A 91 -12.06 -14.17 3.76
C PRO A 91 -11.21 -15.24 3.08
N THR A 92 -10.76 -14.96 1.86
CA THR A 92 -9.81 -15.83 1.14
C THR A 92 -8.65 -15.03 0.60
N LEU A 93 -7.49 -15.67 0.49
CA LEU A 93 -6.31 -15.15 -0.19
C LEU A 93 -5.76 -16.24 -1.11
N THR A 94 -5.68 -15.96 -2.40
CA THR A 94 -5.26 -16.93 -3.42
C THR A 94 -4.12 -16.35 -4.25
N LEU A 95 -3.01 -17.08 -4.40
CA LEU A 95 -1.94 -16.76 -5.33
C LEU A 95 -2.40 -17.10 -6.76
N LEU A 96 -2.50 -16.07 -7.62
CA LEU A 96 -2.91 -16.22 -9.02
C LEU A 96 -1.75 -16.52 -9.96
N LYS A 97 -0.63 -15.84 -9.74
CA LYS A 97 0.54 -15.89 -10.63
C LYS A 97 1.82 -15.61 -9.88
N SER A 98 2.90 -16.30 -10.26
CA SER A 98 4.27 -15.91 -9.92
C SER A 98 5.06 -15.69 -11.19
N SER A 99 5.86 -14.63 -11.23
CA SER A 99 6.77 -14.27 -12.32
C SER A 99 8.22 -14.66 -12.05
N GLY A 100 8.46 -15.44 -10.99
CA GLY A 100 9.80 -15.84 -10.56
C GLY A 100 10.55 -14.67 -9.90
N THR A 101 11.54 -14.10 -10.58
CA THR A 101 12.34 -12.98 -10.07
C THR A 101 11.99 -11.63 -10.70
N ASN A 102 11.11 -11.61 -11.70
CA ASN A 102 10.73 -10.40 -12.41
C ASN A 102 9.60 -9.67 -11.66
N PRO A 103 9.80 -8.43 -11.15
CA PRO A 103 8.76 -7.66 -10.49
C PRO A 103 7.72 -7.12 -11.50
N MET A 104 6.91 -8.04 -12.02
CA MET A 104 5.86 -7.76 -13.01
C MET A 104 4.60 -7.16 -12.40
N PHE A 105 4.37 -7.35 -11.10
CA PHE A 105 3.14 -6.98 -10.41
C PHE A 105 3.46 -5.90 -9.37
N HIS A 106 3.65 -4.67 -9.87
CA HIS A 106 4.20 -3.59 -9.05
C HIS A 106 3.16 -2.48 -8.79
N GLU A 107 2.78 -1.72 -9.80
CA GLU A 107 2.04 -0.48 -9.61
C GLU A 107 0.80 -0.34 -10.52
N ALA A 108 0.12 0.83 -10.46
CA ALA A 108 -1.04 1.20 -11.26
C ALA A 108 -2.20 0.20 -11.18
N ALA A 109 -2.47 -0.35 -10.00
CA ALA A 109 -3.61 -1.24 -9.84
C ALA A 109 -4.92 -0.49 -10.09
N VAL A 110 -5.58 -0.70 -11.25
CA VAL A 110 -6.84 -0.04 -11.62
C VAL A 110 -7.86 -1.08 -12.08
N TRP A 111 -8.98 -1.16 -11.36
CA TRP A 111 -10.11 -1.96 -11.79
C TRP A 111 -11.02 -1.17 -12.73
N VAL A 112 -11.37 -1.77 -13.87
CA VAL A 112 -12.29 -1.23 -14.87
C VAL A 112 -13.60 -1.99 -14.79
N PRO A 113 -14.68 -1.41 -14.22
CA PRO A 113 -15.95 -2.10 -14.00
C PRO A 113 -16.62 -2.59 -15.28
N SER A 114 -16.52 -1.83 -16.38
CA SER A 114 -17.20 -2.13 -17.64
C SER A 114 -16.73 -3.41 -18.33
N THR A 115 -15.46 -3.80 -18.10
CA THR A 115 -14.85 -5.02 -18.67
C THR A 115 -14.51 -6.05 -17.60
N ASP A 116 -14.62 -5.67 -16.32
CA ASP A 116 -14.17 -6.44 -15.16
C ASP A 116 -12.69 -6.84 -15.24
N ASP A 117 -11.86 -5.96 -15.79
CA ASP A 117 -10.41 -6.10 -15.89
C ASP A 117 -9.70 -5.33 -14.78
N VAL A 118 -8.54 -5.82 -14.34
CA VAL A 118 -7.59 -5.06 -13.52
C VAL A 118 -6.34 -4.81 -14.34
N PHE A 119 -6.00 -3.53 -14.51
CA PHE A 119 -4.76 -3.06 -15.13
C PHE A 119 -3.70 -2.86 -14.05
N PHE A 120 -2.44 -3.08 -14.41
CA PHE A 120 -1.28 -2.86 -13.55
C PHE A 120 -0.01 -2.73 -14.39
N VAL A 121 1.08 -2.30 -13.77
CA VAL A 121 2.35 -2.09 -14.45
C VAL A 121 3.50 -2.83 -13.77
N GLN A 122 4.54 -3.07 -14.54
CA GLN A 122 5.83 -3.60 -14.12
C GLN A 122 6.64 -2.50 -13.41
N ASN A 123 7.54 -2.88 -12.52
CA ASN A 123 8.47 -1.95 -11.87
C ASN A 123 9.37 -1.26 -12.91
N ALA A 124 9.46 0.06 -12.88
CA ALA A 124 10.36 0.84 -13.70
C ALA A 124 11.75 0.93 -13.05
N GLY A 125 12.81 0.86 -13.87
CA GLY A 125 14.18 1.00 -13.37
C GLY A 125 14.68 -0.17 -12.52
N ASP A 126 14.01 -1.33 -12.54
CA ASP A 126 14.44 -2.53 -11.84
C ASP A 126 15.21 -3.47 -12.79
N PRO A 127 16.48 -3.80 -12.48
CA PRO A 127 17.27 -4.72 -13.31
C PRO A 127 16.63 -6.11 -13.46
N ALA A 128 15.93 -6.61 -12.44
CA ALA A 128 15.24 -7.90 -12.49
C ALA A 128 14.02 -7.86 -13.41
N ALA A 129 13.37 -6.70 -13.56
CA ALA A 129 12.33 -6.45 -14.56
C ALA A 129 12.91 -6.27 -15.97
N GLY A 130 14.20 -6.01 -16.09
CA GLY A 130 14.89 -5.63 -17.31
C GLY A 130 14.46 -4.24 -17.82
N THR A 131 13.92 -3.40 -16.94
CA THR A 131 13.51 -2.01 -17.22
C THR A 131 14.61 -1.02 -16.84
N GLY A 132 14.50 0.23 -17.25
CA GLY A 132 15.46 1.28 -16.96
C GLY A 132 15.62 2.26 -18.12
N LEU A 133 16.80 2.86 -18.26
CA LEU A 133 17.09 3.91 -19.24
C LEU A 133 16.76 3.52 -20.69
N ASN A 134 16.94 2.25 -21.04
CA ASN A 134 16.80 1.77 -22.43
C ASN A 134 15.50 0.98 -22.68
N ARG A 135 14.72 0.69 -21.65
CA ARG A 135 13.49 -0.08 -21.76
C ARG A 135 12.48 0.38 -20.71
N SER A 136 11.35 0.84 -21.19
CA SER A 136 10.21 1.22 -20.36
C SER A 136 9.55 0.03 -19.68
N ALA A 137 8.98 0.26 -18.50
CA ALA A 137 8.00 -0.61 -17.90
C ALA A 137 6.78 -0.78 -18.82
N ILE A 138 6.07 -1.90 -18.69
CA ILE A 138 4.91 -2.26 -19.51
C ILE A 138 3.62 -2.21 -18.70
N ILE A 139 2.52 -1.88 -19.39
CA ILE A 139 1.17 -2.00 -18.85
C ILE A 139 0.66 -3.41 -19.14
N GLN A 140 -0.02 -3.99 -18.17
CA GLN A 140 -0.60 -5.32 -18.23
C GLN A 140 -2.03 -5.31 -17.69
N ARG A 141 -2.80 -6.37 -17.95
CA ARG A 141 -4.12 -6.59 -17.37
C ARG A 141 -4.43 -8.07 -17.19
N ILE A 142 -5.34 -8.33 -16.26
CA ILE A 142 -6.02 -9.62 -16.06
C ILE A 142 -7.52 -9.39 -16.17
N SER A 143 -8.26 -10.47 -16.51
CA SER A 143 -9.72 -10.48 -16.44
C SER A 143 -10.19 -11.11 -15.14
N LEU A 144 -10.98 -10.39 -14.32
CA LEU A 144 -11.54 -10.92 -13.09
C LEU A 144 -12.66 -11.94 -13.35
N SER A 145 -13.30 -11.89 -14.51
CA SER A 145 -14.24 -12.93 -14.92
C SER A 145 -13.54 -14.27 -15.08
N GLN A 146 -12.32 -14.30 -15.64
CA GLN A 146 -11.46 -15.50 -15.69
C GLN A 146 -11.03 -15.91 -14.28
N VAL A 147 -10.52 -14.96 -13.47
CA VAL A 147 -10.11 -15.24 -12.09
C VAL A 147 -11.23 -15.91 -11.30
N THR A 148 -12.44 -15.38 -11.37
CA THR A 148 -13.59 -15.91 -10.63
C THR A 148 -13.98 -17.32 -11.08
N ALA A 149 -13.83 -17.62 -12.37
CA ALA A 149 -14.12 -18.95 -12.92
C ALA A 149 -13.07 -20.00 -12.51
N ASP A 150 -11.79 -19.60 -12.44
CA ASP A 150 -10.65 -20.50 -12.30
C ASP A 150 -10.17 -20.66 -10.84
N VAL A 151 -10.49 -19.71 -9.95
CA VAL A 151 -10.04 -19.73 -8.57
C VAL A 151 -10.89 -20.67 -7.75
N SER A 152 -10.34 -21.85 -7.43
CA SER A 152 -10.78 -22.64 -6.28
C SER A 152 -10.36 -21.90 -4.99
N ALA A 153 -11.04 -22.16 -3.87
CA ALA A 153 -10.70 -21.60 -2.55
C ALA A 153 -9.29 -21.99 -2.03
N GLU A 154 -8.46 -22.54 -2.88
CA GLU A 154 -7.08 -22.95 -2.59
C GLU A 154 -6.13 -21.75 -2.74
N ARG A 155 -5.17 -21.65 -1.82
CA ARG A 155 -4.14 -20.60 -1.80
C ARG A 155 -3.23 -20.56 -3.03
N ASN A 156 -3.14 -21.65 -3.74
CA ASN A 156 -2.22 -21.83 -4.86
C ASN A 156 -2.99 -22.18 -6.14
N ALA A 157 -3.42 -21.15 -6.85
CA ALA A 157 -4.03 -21.27 -8.19
C ALA A 157 -3.03 -20.81 -9.29
N THR A 158 -1.73 -20.93 -9.02
CA THR A 158 -0.65 -20.45 -9.89
C THR A 158 -0.78 -20.97 -11.31
N GLY A 159 -0.73 -20.04 -12.27
CA GLY A 159 -0.72 -20.38 -13.71
C GLY A 159 -2.08 -20.51 -14.37
N LYS A 160 -3.18 -20.33 -13.63
CA LYS A 160 -4.54 -20.39 -14.20
C LYS A 160 -5.00 -19.09 -14.85
N VAL A 161 -4.42 -17.96 -14.45
CA VAL A 161 -4.82 -16.63 -14.92
C VAL A 161 -3.89 -16.15 -16.02
N ASP A 162 -4.46 -15.68 -17.13
CA ASP A 162 -3.72 -15.08 -18.23
C ASP A 162 -3.42 -13.60 -17.93
N VAL A 163 -2.17 -13.24 -18.12
CA VAL A 163 -1.71 -11.85 -18.05
C VAL A 163 -1.47 -11.35 -19.47
N HIS A 164 -2.17 -10.27 -19.84
CA HIS A 164 -2.12 -9.68 -21.16
C HIS A 164 -1.35 -8.38 -21.15
N VAL A 165 -0.40 -8.21 -22.07
CA VAL A 165 0.29 -6.94 -22.28
C VAL A 165 -0.65 -5.95 -22.98
N VAL A 166 -0.66 -4.71 -22.50
CA VAL A 166 -1.42 -3.59 -23.07
C VAL A 166 -0.47 -2.63 -23.75
N VAL A 167 -0.70 -2.36 -25.04
CA VAL A 167 0.12 -1.44 -25.82
C VAL A 167 -0.66 -0.15 -26.05
N ALA A 168 -0.32 0.91 -25.32
CA ALA A 168 -0.89 2.24 -25.50
C ALA A 168 -0.36 2.91 -26.77
N THR A 169 -1.19 3.74 -27.42
CA THR A 169 -0.79 4.49 -28.60
C THR A 169 -1.18 5.97 -28.45
N PRO A 170 -0.21 6.91 -28.39
CA PRO A 170 1.23 6.68 -28.25
C PRO A 170 1.60 5.95 -26.94
N ALA A 171 2.79 5.36 -26.90
CA ALA A 171 3.26 4.64 -25.72
C ALA A 171 3.34 5.55 -24.48
N ILE A 172 2.89 5.03 -23.33
CA ILE A 172 3.14 5.64 -22.01
C ILE A 172 4.49 5.14 -21.54
N ILE A 173 5.41 6.06 -21.26
CA ILE A 173 6.78 5.71 -20.93
C ILE A 173 6.97 5.66 -19.40
N ASN A 174 7.45 4.54 -18.92
CA ASN A 174 7.58 4.21 -17.50
C ASN A 174 6.30 4.57 -16.74
N PRO A 175 5.14 3.95 -17.11
CA PRO A 175 3.92 4.11 -16.33
C PRO A 175 4.16 3.60 -14.91
N ASN A 176 3.65 4.32 -13.90
CA ASN A 176 3.71 3.95 -12.50
C ASN A 176 2.29 3.97 -11.89
N GLY A 177 1.92 4.93 -11.05
CA GLY A 177 0.57 5.00 -10.49
C GLY A 177 -0.53 5.29 -11.52
N ALA A 178 -1.76 4.88 -11.22
CA ALA A 178 -2.90 5.18 -12.07
C ALA A 178 -4.23 5.16 -11.30
N THR A 179 -5.25 5.79 -11.91
CA THR A 179 -6.63 5.78 -11.38
C THR A 179 -7.65 5.86 -12.51
N ASN A 180 -8.91 5.51 -12.23
CA ASN A 180 -10.00 5.72 -13.19
C ASN A 180 -10.29 7.22 -13.36
N TYR A 181 -10.54 7.64 -14.58
CA TYR A 181 -10.84 9.02 -14.93
C TYR A 181 -11.78 9.14 -16.14
N ARG A 182 -13.03 9.52 -15.91
CA ARG A 182 -14.03 9.78 -16.98
C ARG A 182 -14.13 8.64 -18.00
N ASN A 183 -14.39 7.42 -17.54
CA ASN A 183 -14.40 6.20 -18.35
C ASN A 183 -13.09 5.91 -19.12
N ARG A 184 -11.97 6.38 -18.59
CA ARG A 184 -10.61 6.13 -19.08
C ARG A 184 -9.71 5.79 -17.88
N ILE A 185 -8.45 5.55 -18.13
CA ILE A 185 -7.43 5.37 -17.11
C ILE A 185 -6.46 6.54 -17.18
N LEU A 186 -6.27 7.23 -16.07
CA LEU A 186 -5.26 8.27 -15.89
C LEU A 186 -4.01 7.61 -15.33
N PHE A 187 -2.89 7.72 -16.04
CA PHE A 187 -1.58 7.22 -15.62
C PHE A 187 -0.63 8.34 -15.26
N ALA A 188 0.15 8.13 -14.21
CA ALA A 188 1.39 8.82 -13.94
C ALA A 188 2.51 8.13 -14.71
N GLY A 189 3.20 8.85 -15.58
CA GLY A 189 4.38 8.35 -16.30
C GLY A 189 5.63 9.03 -15.79
N GLU A 190 6.63 8.25 -15.40
CA GLU A 190 7.86 8.76 -14.79
C GLU A 190 8.85 9.36 -15.81
N GLY A 191 8.58 9.19 -17.11
CA GLY A 191 9.49 9.61 -18.18
C GLY A 191 10.73 8.72 -18.30
N GLN A 192 11.70 9.15 -19.14
CA GLN A 192 12.92 8.37 -19.38
C GLN A 192 14.04 9.25 -19.94
N GLY A 193 15.26 9.10 -19.42
CA GLY A 193 16.40 9.94 -19.77
C GLY A 193 16.07 11.42 -19.56
N SER A 194 16.79 12.30 -20.25
CA SER A 194 16.59 13.76 -20.17
C SER A 194 15.56 14.30 -21.16
N ARG A 195 15.13 13.51 -22.13
CA ARG A 195 14.28 13.98 -23.25
C ARG A 195 12.83 13.58 -23.17
N VAL A 196 12.52 12.45 -22.51
CA VAL A 196 11.13 12.02 -22.31
C VAL A 196 10.70 12.51 -20.94
N ALA A 197 9.93 13.59 -20.92
CA ALA A 197 9.44 14.19 -19.69
C ALA A 197 8.47 13.25 -18.95
N PRO A 198 8.46 13.27 -17.60
CA PRO A 198 7.35 12.72 -16.84
C PRO A 198 6.04 13.44 -17.19
N ALA A 199 4.95 12.70 -17.26
CA ALA A 199 3.70 13.26 -17.71
C ALA A 199 2.48 12.52 -17.14
N LEU A 200 1.34 13.19 -17.14
CA LEU A 200 0.04 12.58 -16.92
C LEU A 200 -0.58 12.20 -18.27
N TYR A 201 -1.01 10.95 -18.36
CA TYR A 201 -1.61 10.39 -19.58
C TYR A 201 -3.02 9.91 -19.31
N VAL A 202 -3.94 10.16 -20.23
CA VAL A 202 -5.29 9.58 -20.22
C VAL A 202 -5.37 8.55 -21.33
N MET A 203 -5.62 7.28 -21.00
CA MET A 203 -5.68 6.15 -21.91
C MET A 203 -7.10 5.58 -22.00
N SER A 204 -7.53 5.16 -23.18
CA SER A 204 -8.78 4.40 -23.37
C SER A 204 -8.73 3.07 -22.58
N GLN A 205 -9.84 2.70 -21.93
CA GLN A 205 -9.97 1.41 -21.23
C GLN A 205 -10.01 0.21 -22.21
N ASN A 206 -10.33 0.47 -23.48
CA ASN A 206 -10.50 -0.54 -24.51
C ASN A 206 -9.48 -0.36 -25.65
N ALA A 207 -9.14 -1.46 -26.31
CA ALA A 207 -8.35 -1.39 -27.53
C ALA A 207 -9.00 -0.45 -28.57
N PRO A 208 -8.17 0.34 -29.26
CA PRO A 208 -6.72 0.24 -29.42
C PRO A 208 -5.89 0.94 -28.34
N TYR A 209 -6.43 1.25 -27.16
CA TYR A 209 -5.74 1.89 -26.01
C TYR A 209 -5.08 3.23 -26.38
N ASN A 210 -5.86 4.08 -27.06
CA ASN A 210 -5.39 5.42 -27.42
C ASN A 210 -5.09 6.24 -26.17
N ALA A 211 -3.89 6.82 -26.11
CA ALA A 211 -3.43 7.64 -25.01
C ALA A 211 -3.22 9.10 -25.43
N THR A 212 -3.36 10.01 -24.50
CA THR A 212 -3.14 11.45 -24.70
C THR A 212 -2.44 12.02 -23.48
N VAL A 213 -1.38 12.80 -23.68
CA VAL A 213 -0.75 13.59 -22.62
C VAL A 213 -1.65 14.76 -22.25
N ILE A 214 -1.90 14.97 -20.98
CA ILE A 214 -2.69 16.10 -20.47
C ILE A 214 -1.88 17.08 -19.64
N LEU A 215 -0.70 16.66 -19.15
CA LEU A 215 0.26 17.51 -18.43
C LEU A 215 1.66 16.89 -18.50
N ASP A 216 2.70 17.66 -18.87
CA ASP A 216 4.10 17.17 -18.98
C ASP A 216 5.15 18.16 -18.45
N ASN A 217 4.72 19.33 -17.95
CA ASN A 217 5.65 20.33 -17.46
C ASN A 217 4.99 21.36 -16.51
N TYR A 218 5.82 22.07 -15.76
CA TYR A 218 5.44 23.24 -14.99
C TYR A 218 6.24 24.45 -15.49
N PHE A 219 5.60 25.34 -16.23
CA PHE A 219 6.23 26.53 -16.85
C PHE A 219 7.53 26.20 -17.61
N GLY A 220 7.49 25.14 -18.43
CA GLY A 220 8.63 24.68 -19.25
C GLY A 220 9.68 23.86 -18.49
N ARG A 221 9.50 23.60 -17.20
CA ARG A 221 10.32 22.67 -16.42
C ARG A 221 9.68 21.29 -16.39
N GLN A 222 10.44 20.25 -16.67
CA GLN A 222 10.00 18.88 -16.50
C GLN A 222 9.76 18.59 -15.01
N PHE A 223 8.76 17.77 -14.69
CA PHE A 223 8.64 17.10 -13.40
C PHE A 223 9.82 16.14 -13.20
N ASN A 224 10.06 15.73 -11.96
CA ASN A 224 11.19 14.85 -11.65
C ASN A 224 10.90 13.39 -12.06
N SER A 225 9.85 12.82 -11.48
CA SER A 225 9.40 11.43 -11.70
C SER A 225 8.00 11.32 -11.11
N ILE A 226 6.96 11.56 -11.91
CA ILE A 226 5.57 11.51 -11.41
C ILE A 226 5.27 10.06 -11.05
N ASN A 227 4.94 9.83 -9.75
CA ASN A 227 4.82 8.48 -9.22
C ASN A 227 3.36 8.02 -9.14
N ASP A 228 2.52 8.69 -8.33
CA ASP A 228 1.12 8.27 -8.16
C ASP A 228 0.14 9.43 -8.38
N VAL A 229 -1.13 9.09 -8.60
CA VAL A 229 -2.17 10.04 -9.00
C VAL A 229 -3.52 9.69 -8.38
N ALA A 230 -4.19 10.70 -7.82
CA ALA A 230 -5.54 10.59 -7.29
C ALA A 230 -6.41 11.78 -7.69
N ILE A 231 -7.72 11.64 -7.57
CA ILE A 231 -8.70 12.67 -7.90
C ILE A 231 -9.46 13.04 -6.64
N ASN A 232 -9.52 14.33 -6.30
CA ASN A 232 -10.32 14.77 -5.18
C ASN A 232 -11.82 14.66 -5.53
N PRO A 233 -12.64 13.93 -4.76
CA PRO A 233 -14.05 13.71 -5.09
C PRO A 233 -14.92 14.98 -4.98
N ARG A 234 -14.45 16.02 -4.26
CA ARG A 234 -15.21 17.28 -4.10
C ARG A 234 -15.01 18.22 -5.29
N THR A 235 -13.79 18.26 -5.84
CA THR A 235 -13.43 19.27 -6.87
C THR A 235 -13.23 18.65 -8.25
N GLY A 236 -12.94 17.35 -8.34
CA GLY A 236 -12.53 16.69 -9.57
C GLY A 236 -11.11 17.03 -10.03
N ASP A 237 -10.36 17.78 -9.22
CA ASP A 237 -8.96 18.10 -9.53
C ASP A 237 -8.07 16.86 -9.37
N ILE A 238 -7.08 16.80 -10.22
CA ILE A 238 -6.07 15.74 -10.23
C ILE A 238 -4.93 16.14 -9.29
N TYR A 239 -4.55 15.24 -8.40
CA TYR A 239 -3.39 15.38 -7.53
C TYR A 239 -2.39 14.29 -7.84
N PHE A 240 -1.12 14.63 -7.85
CA PHE A 240 -0.06 13.66 -8.14
C PHE A 240 1.19 13.94 -7.31
N THR A 241 1.90 12.87 -6.99
CA THR A 241 3.19 12.94 -6.30
C THR A 241 4.31 13.04 -7.32
N ASP A 242 5.20 14.03 -7.17
CA ASP A 242 6.42 14.16 -7.95
C ASP A 242 7.62 13.88 -7.05
N THR A 243 8.29 12.78 -7.31
CA THR A 243 9.33 12.20 -6.47
C THR A 243 10.68 12.13 -7.22
N THR A 244 11.58 11.26 -6.79
CA THR A 244 12.91 11.14 -7.38
C THR A 244 13.27 9.71 -7.81
N TYR A 245 12.27 8.83 -7.96
CA TYR A 245 12.56 7.43 -8.29
C TYR A 245 13.31 7.29 -9.60
N GLY A 246 12.95 8.05 -10.63
CA GLY A 246 13.68 8.01 -11.89
C GLY A 246 15.19 8.26 -11.77
N TYR A 247 15.58 9.16 -10.86
CA TYR A 247 17.00 9.43 -10.57
C TYR A 247 17.65 8.31 -9.73
N VAL A 248 17.01 7.94 -8.61
CA VAL A 248 17.61 6.93 -7.71
C VAL A 248 17.58 5.51 -8.29
N GLN A 249 16.84 5.28 -9.37
CA GLN A 249 16.83 4.04 -10.16
C GLN A 249 17.54 4.16 -11.52
N ASP A 250 18.31 5.25 -11.73
CA ASP A 250 19.20 5.49 -12.85
C ASP A 250 18.54 5.47 -14.25
N PHE A 251 17.29 5.93 -14.35
CA PHE A 251 16.63 6.11 -15.65
C PHE A 251 16.19 7.55 -15.95
N ARG A 252 16.42 8.49 -15.02
CA ARG A 252 16.20 9.92 -15.17
C ARG A 252 17.39 10.71 -14.64
N PRO A 253 17.62 11.96 -15.09
CA PRO A 253 18.62 12.84 -14.50
C PRO A 253 18.23 13.27 -13.08
N GLU A 254 19.17 13.86 -12.36
CA GLU A 254 18.95 14.46 -11.05
C GLU A 254 17.79 15.49 -11.08
N ASN A 255 17.08 15.58 -9.96
CA ASN A 255 15.94 16.47 -9.80
C ASN A 255 16.29 17.95 -10.04
N VAL A 256 15.40 18.65 -10.71
CA VAL A 256 15.54 20.10 -10.99
C VAL A 256 14.46 20.94 -10.31
N ILE A 257 13.46 20.30 -9.71
CA ILE A 257 12.43 20.91 -8.89
C ILE A 257 12.26 20.12 -7.58
N GLN A 258 11.63 20.74 -6.59
CA GLN A 258 11.41 20.12 -5.28
C GLN A 258 10.42 18.94 -5.40
N LYS A 259 10.62 17.89 -4.59
CA LYS A 259 9.68 16.79 -4.45
C LYS A 259 8.43 17.26 -3.71
N GLN A 260 7.27 17.13 -4.33
CA GLN A 260 6.03 17.76 -3.89
C GLN A 260 4.81 16.92 -4.28
N VAL A 261 3.68 17.25 -3.67
CA VAL A 261 2.35 16.92 -4.19
C VAL A 261 1.86 18.11 -5.01
N TRP A 262 1.49 17.82 -6.24
CA TRP A 262 0.94 18.80 -7.16
C TRP A 262 -0.56 18.64 -7.32
N ARG A 263 -1.25 19.74 -7.61
CA ARG A 263 -2.66 19.79 -8.01
C ARG A 263 -2.75 20.31 -9.42
N PHE A 264 -3.53 19.65 -10.24
CA PHE A 264 -3.83 20.03 -11.61
C PHE A 264 -5.35 20.11 -11.84
N ASN A 265 -5.83 21.27 -12.28
CA ASN A 265 -7.19 21.45 -12.75
C ASN A 265 -7.20 21.45 -14.27
N GLU A 266 -7.67 20.37 -14.88
CA GLU A 266 -7.67 20.23 -16.35
C GLU A 266 -8.54 21.27 -17.06
N THR A 267 -9.62 21.75 -16.41
CA THR A 267 -10.54 22.73 -17.01
C THR A 267 -9.93 24.10 -17.15
N SER A 268 -9.22 24.57 -16.12
CA SER A 268 -8.56 25.88 -16.13
C SER A 268 -7.12 25.84 -16.64
N GLY A 269 -6.49 24.65 -16.68
CA GLY A 269 -5.07 24.46 -16.94
C GLY A 269 -4.17 24.84 -15.75
N ALA A 270 -4.75 25.17 -14.59
CA ALA A 270 -3.98 25.61 -13.43
C ALA A 270 -3.23 24.43 -12.80
N VAL A 271 -1.92 24.63 -12.57
CA VAL A 271 -1.06 23.70 -11.83
C VAL A 271 -0.52 24.44 -10.62
N ALA A 272 -0.63 23.84 -9.44
CA ALA A 272 -0.18 24.41 -8.18
C ALA A 272 0.40 23.33 -7.26
N VAL A 273 1.24 23.74 -6.31
CA VAL A 273 1.71 22.87 -5.24
C VAL A 273 0.60 22.73 -4.21
N ALA A 274 0.23 21.50 -3.88
CA ALA A 274 -0.73 21.20 -2.82
C ALA A 274 -0.04 20.96 -1.47
N ALA A 275 1.11 20.28 -1.46
CA ALA A 275 1.93 20.05 -0.26
C ALA A 275 3.39 19.81 -0.61
N ASP A 276 4.28 20.09 0.33
CA ASP A 276 5.73 19.91 0.24
C ASP A 276 6.33 19.25 1.49
N GLY A 277 7.67 19.25 1.59
CA GLY A 277 8.38 18.74 2.77
C GLY A 277 8.45 17.21 2.86
N PHE A 278 8.32 16.53 1.74
CA PHE A 278 8.51 15.08 1.65
C PHE A 278 9.96 14.70 1.34
N ASN A 279 10.32 13.48 1.75
CA ASN A 279 11.57 12.87 1.29
C ASN A 279 11.38 12.11 -0.03
N MET A 280 10.41 11.20 -0.07
CA MET A 280 10.04 10.41 -1.26
C MET A 280 8.50 10.23 -1.27
N PRO A 281 7.73 11.26 -1.68
CA PRO A 281 6.27 11.12 -1.77
C PRO A 281 5.93 10.06 -2.81
N ASN A 282 5.02 9.13 -2.45
CA ASN A 282 4.67 7.97 -3.25
C ASN A 282 3.13 7.89 -3.39
N GLY A 283 2.46 6.89 -2.83
CA GLY A 283 1.03 6.70 -2.94
C GLY A 283 0.22 7.89 -2.43
N ILE A 284 -0.87 8.22 -3.12
CA ILE A 284 -1.79 9.28 -2.74
C ILE A 284 -3.25 8.83 -2.88
N THR A 285 -4.08 9.14 -1.87
CA THR A 285 -5.53 8.93 -1.95
C THR A 285 -6.28 9.97 -1.11
N PHE A 286 -7.60 10.03 -1.27
CA PHE A 286 -8.48 10.88 -0.48
C PHE A 286 -9.43 10.06 0.37
N SER A 287 -9.92 10.64 1.49
CA SER A 287 -11.08 10.10 2.17
C SER A 287 -12.31 10.09 1.24
N PRO A 288 -13.31 9.22 1.50
CA PRO A 288 -14.47 9.12 0.63
C PRO A 288 -15.21 10.45 0.43
N ASP A 289 -15.16 11.33 1.42
CA ASP A 289 -15.75 12.68 1.39
C ASP A 289 -14.82 13.77 0.83
N GLY A 290 -13.55 13.43 0.55
CA GLY A 290 -12.55 14.35 0.00
C GLY A 290 -12.04 15.44 0.96
N HIS A 291 -12.39 15.35 2.24
CA HIS A 291 -11.90 16.32 3.25
C HIS A 291 -10.49 16.02 3.76
N HIS A 292 -10.04 14.78 3.61
CA HIS A 292 -8.69 14.38 3.97
C HIS A 292 -7.94 13.81 2.78
N ALA A 293 -6.64 14.08 2.72
CA ALA A 293 -5.69 13.43 1.82
C ALA A 293 -4.71 12.58 2.62
N TYR A 294 -4.32 11.45 2.06
CA TYR A 294 -3.29 10.58 2.60
C TYR A 294 -2.16 10.48 1.59
N VAL A 295 -0.93 10.68 2.05
CA VAL A 295 0.27 10.59 1.21
C VAL A 295 1.29 9.71 1.93
N THR A 296 1.83 8.72 1.23
CA THR A 296 2.93 7.91 1.74
C THR A 296 4.26 8.57 1.46
N ASP A 297 5.23 8.38 2.36
CA ASP A 297 6.61 8.84 2.19
C ASP A 297 7.54 7.65 2.43
N THR A 298 8.19 7.21 1.38
CA THR A 298 9.04 6.03 1.31
C THR A 298 10.52 6.37 1.50
N GLY A 299 10.82 7.47 2.16
CA GLY A 299 12.15 8.07 2.27
C GLY A 299 13.27 7.14 2.72
N VAL A 300 12.97 6.09 3.49
CA VAL A 300 13.96 5.06 3.86
C VAL A 300 14.64 4.44 2.64
N ILE A 301 13.90 4.26 1.54
CA ILE A 301 14.43 3.66 0.29
C ILE A 301 15.04 4.73 -0.59
N GLN A 302 16.32 4.59 -0.92
CA GLN A 302 17.07 5.55 -1.75
C GLN A 302 17.55 4.91 -3.07
N GLY A 303 16.86 3.87 -3.55
CA GLY A 303 17.23 3.17 -4.79
C GLY A 303 18.67 2.68 -4.79
N PHE A 304 19.44 3.01 -5.82
CA PHE A 304 20.85 2.65 -5.93
C PHE A 304 21.75 3.28 -4.85
N PHE A 305 21.32 4.35 -4.21
CA PHE A 305 22.05 4.94 -3.08
C PHE A 305 21.80 4.20 -1.75
N GLY A 306 21.07 3.09 -1.80
CA GLY A 306 20.83 2.22 -0.66
C GLY A 306 19.66 2.67 0.20
N ARG A 307 19.90 2.90 1.49
CA ARG A 307 18.84 3.09 2.49
C ARG A 307 19.27 4.06 3.56
N ASN A 308 18.31 4.85 4.06
CA ASN A 308 18.55 5.77 5.17
C ASN A 308 17.38 5.70 6.18
N SER A 309 17.60 4.99 7.28
CA SER A 309 16.58 4.81 8.33
C SER A 309 16.24 6.09 9.12
N SER A 310 16.95 7.21 8.90
CA SER A 310 16.59 8.51 9.45
C SER A 310 15.52 9.24 8.62
N PHE A 311 15.20 8.73 7.44
CA PHE A 311 14.17 9.25 6.58
C PHE A 311 12.82 8.57 6.82
N PRO A 312 11.71 9.15 6.35
CA PRO A 312 10.37 8.64 6.61
C PRO A 312 10.13 7.23 6.04
N SER A 313 9.39 6.44 6.80
CA SER A 313 8.60 5.28 6.39
C SER A 313 7.21 5.49 6.98
N SER A 314 6.48 6.46 6.44
CA SER A 314 5.29 6.98 7.12
C SER A 314 4.16 7.30 6.15
N ILE A 315 2.94 7.21 6.67
CA ILE A 315 1.76 7.74 6.01
C ILE A 315 1.42 9.07 6.68
N TYR A 316 1.22 10.11 5.90
CA TYR A 316 0.76 11.40 6.38
C TYR A 316 -0.70 11.62 6.01
N ARG A 317 -1.49 12.16 6.95
CA ARG A 317 -2.83 12.68 6.70
C ARG A 317 -2.80 14.20 6.72
N TYR A 318 -3.52 14.80 5.79
CA TYR A 318 -3.74 16.23 5.66
C TYR A 318 -5.22 16.56 5.68
N ASP A 319 -5.55 17.76 6.07
CA ASP A 319 -6.84 18.38 5.78
C ASP A 319 -6.76 19.02 4.39
N VAL A 320 -7.80 18.88 3.58
CA VAL A 320 -7.88 19.47 2.23
C VAL A 320 -8.69 20.75 2.32
N GLU A 321 -8.02 21.89 2.09
CA GLU A 321 -8.60 23.22 2.14
C GLU A 321 -9.51 23.51 0.93
N GLU A 322 -10.30 24.58 1.00
CA GLU A 322 -11.21 24.96 -0.09
C GLU A 322 -10.45 25.35 -1.37
N ASP A 323 -9.26 25.93 -1.23
CA ASP A 323 -8.38 26.28 -2.35
C ASP A 323 -7.62 25.07 -2.93
N GLY A 324 -7.81 23.89 -2.34
CA GLY A 324 -7.19 22.62 -2.74
C GLY A 324 -5.78 22.41 -2.24
N THR A 325 -5.26 23.30 -1.38
CA THR A 325 -4.00 23.07 -0.67
C THR A 325 -4.18 22.10 0.50
N PHE A 326 -3.09 21.49 0.96
CA PHE A 326 -3.09 20.57 2.08
C PHE A 326 -2.55 21.26 3.33
N SER A 327 -3.26 21.15 4.44
CA SER A 327 -2.88 21.71 5.73
C SER A 327 -2.85 20.65 6.84
N ASN A 328 -2.45 21.06 8.04
CA ASN A 328 -2.53 20.23 9.26
C ASN A 328 -1.88 18.84 9.12
N ARG A 329 -0.69 18.77 8.48
CA ARG A 329 0.07 17.51 8.33
C ARG A 329 0.18 16.77 9.65
N LYS A 330 -0.28 15.53 9.68
CA LYS A 330 -0.15 14.60 10.80
C LYS A 330 0.48 13.30 10.33
N THR A 331 1.44 12.76 11.09
CA THR A 331 1.86 11.39 10.89
C THR A 331 0.70 10.49 11.28
N PHE A 332 0.14 9.80 10.29
CA PHE A 332 -1.01 8.92 10.46
C PHE A 332 -0.58 7.52 10.90
N ALA A 333 0.46 6.99 10.26
CA ALA A 333 1.06 5.71 10.62
C ALA A 333 2.56 5.70 10.33
N PHE A 334 3.32 4.93 11.11
CA PHE A 334 4.69 4.54 10.86
C PHE A 334 4.74 3.07 10.48
N ILE A 335 5.47 2.72 9.43
CA ILE A 335 5.57 1.35 8.93
C ILE A 335 6.90 0.74 9.40
N ALA A 336 6.78 -0.32 10.21
CA ALA A 336 7.95 -0.97 10.82
C ALA A 336 8.66 -1.95 9.87
N THR A 337 7.93 -2.55 8.92
CA THR A 337 8.48 -3.49 7.93
C THR A 337 8.26 -2.95 6.52
N GLY A 338 9.35 -2.68 5.83
CA GLY A 338 9.35 -2.02 4.53
C GLY A 338 8.96 -0.55 4.63
N VAL A 339 8.27 -0.06 3.63
CA VAL A 339 7.74 1.29 3.52
C VAL A 339 6.27 1.21 3.10
N PRO A 340 5.45 2.24 3.38
CA PRO A 340 4.11 2.32 2.82
C PRO A 340 4.21 2.77 1.36
N ASP A 341 3.58 2.06 0.43
CA ASP A 341 3.61 2.34 -1.00
C ASP A 341 2.23 2.79 -1.48
N GLY A 342 1.55 2.07 -2.36
CA GLY A 342 0.20 2.38 -2.79
C GLY A 342 -0.82 2.38 -1.65
N VAL A 343 -1.81 3.30 -1.70
CA VAL A 343 -2.83 3.48 -0.66
C VAL A 343 -4.22 3.62 -1.26
N HIS A 344 -5.20 2.99 -0.60
CA HIS A 344 -6.63 3.08 -0.95
C HIS A 344 -7.49 3.17 0.31
N VAL A 345 -8.75 3.56 0.13
CA VAL A 345 -9.72 3.64 1.22
C VAL A 345 -10.96 2.80 0.92
N ASP A 346 -11.60 2.29 1.96
CA ASP A 346 -12.91 1.67 1.85
C ASP A 346 -14.06 2.68 2.06
N THR A 347 -15.29 2.25 1.86
CA THR A 347 -16.49 3.08 2.00
C THR A 347 -16.75 3.57 3.44
N LYS A 348 -16.07 2.99 4.43
CA LYS A 348 -16.11 3.42 5.83
C LYS A 348 -14.98 4.39 6.18
N GLY A 349 -14.08 4.71 5.23
CA GLY A 349 -12.92 5.57 5.40
C GLY A 349 -11.72 4.89 6.06
N ASN A 350 -11.71 3.56 6.18
CA ASN A 350 -10.52 2.85 6.60
C ASN A 350 -9.46 2.95 5.51
N LEU A 351 -8.21 3.20 5.92
CA LEU A 351 -7.06 3.29 5.02
C LEU A 351 -6.36 1.94 4.91
N TYR A 352 -6.08 1.55 3.70
CA TYR A 352 -5.28 0.38 3.34
C TYR A 352 -3.97 0.87 2.72
N ALA A 353 -2.85 0.24 3.08
CA ALA A 353 -1.53 0.56 2.54
C ALA A 353 -0.76 -0.70 2.19
N GLY A 354 -0.19 -0.76 1.00
CA GLY A 354 0.81 -1.75 0.64
C GLY A 354 2.08 -1.49 1.45
N CYS A 355 2.63 -2.54 2.06
CA CYS A 355 3.79 -2.45 2.96
C CYS A 355 4.73 -3.63 2.76
N GLY A 356 5.87 -3.66 3.46
CA GLY A 356 6.90 -4.67 3.29
C GLY A 356 6.54 -6.10 3.70
N ASP A 357 5.40 -6.31 4.35
CA ASP A 357 4.94 -7.64 4.79
C ASP A 357 3.51 -7.97 4.34
N GLY A 358 2.86 -7.08 3.59
CA GLY A 358 1.49 -7.24 3.12
C GLY A 358 0.70 -5.94 3.08
N VAL A 359 -0.64 -6.01 3.09
CA VAL A 359 -1.53 -4.86 3.14
C VAL A 359 -1.89 -4.56 4.60
N HIS A 360 -1.57 -3.37 5.08
CA HIS A 360 -1.94 -2.89 6.41
C HIS A 360 -3.25 -2.12 6.37
N VAL A 361 -4.12 -2.33 7.35
CA VAL A 361 -5.44 -1.70 7.40
C VAL A 361 -5.59 -0.89 8.69
N TYR A 362 -5.92 0.38 8.53
CA TYR A 362 -6.06 1.35 9.62
C TYR A 362 -7.46 1.95 9.62
N ASN A 363 -8.02 2.22 10.80
CA ASN A 363 -9.23 3.03 10.88
C ASN A 363 -8.93 4.53 10.66
N PRO A 364 -9.95 5.40 10.49
CA PRO A 364 -9.73 6.83 10.24
C PRO A 364 -8.93 7.57 11.33
N SER A 365 -8.78 6.99 12.52
CA SER A 365 -7.96 7.56 13.60
C SER A 365 -6.48 7.18 13.52
N GLY A 366 -6.08 6.25 12.61
CA GLY A 366 -4.72 5.73 12.49
C GLY A 366 -4.43 4.51 13.35
N LYS A 367 -5.47 3.90 13.97
CA LYS A 367 -5.31 2.64 14.69
C LYS A 367 -5.18 1.48 13.69
N LEU A 368 -4.11 0.67 13.82
CA LEU A 368 -3.96 -0.56 13.05
C LEU A 368 -5.05 -1.55 13.45
N LEU A 369 -5.90 -1.92 12.50
CA LEU A 369 -6.96 -2.89 12.67
C LEU A 369 -6.49 -4.31 12.36
N GLY A 370 -5.76 -4.46 11.28
CA GLY A 370 -5.29 -5.75 10.82
C GLY A 370 -4.34 -5.68 9.64
N LYS A 371 -3.90 -6.86 9.20
CA LYS A 371 -3.08 -7.02 8.01
C LYS A 371 -3.60 -8.16 7.15
N ILE A 372 -3.51 -8.00 5.82
CA ILE A 372 -3.51 -9.12 4.88
C ILE A 372 -2.04 -9.45 4.65
N TRP A 373 -1.54 -10.45 5.36
CA TRP A 373 -0.12 -10.76 5.42
C TRP A 373 0.31 -11.62 4.24
N ILE A 374 1.26 -11.15 3.46
CA ILE A 374 1.84 -11.85 2.31
C ILE A 374 3.22 -12.42 2.68
N GLY A 375 3.92 -11.78 3.63
CA GLY A 375 5.30 -12.12 4.00
C GLY A 375 6.35 -11.60 3.03
N SER A 376 5.94 -10.73 2.11
CA SER A 376 6.78 -9.99 1.16
C SER A 376 6.17 -8.62 0.88
N THR A 377 6.92 -7.76 0.18
CA THR A 377 6.49 -6.41 -0.18
C THR A 377 5.25 -6.45 -1.07
N VAL A 378 4.26 -5.65 -0.69
CA VAL A 378 3.13 -5.27 -1.52
C VAL A 378 3.34 -3.82 -1.93
N ALA A 379 3.59 -3.57 -3.22
CA ALA A 379 3.74 -2.21 -3.73
C ALA A 379 2.36 -1.56 -3.91
N ASN A 380 1.43 -2.25 -4.56
CA ASN A 380 0.08 -1.71 -4.76
C ASN A 380 -0.99 -2.82 -4.69
N PHE A 381 -2.25 -2.42 -4.61
CA PHE A 381 -3.41 -3.30 -4.64
C PHE A 381 -4.63 -2.50 -5.07
N GLN A 382 -5.73 -3.17 -5.44
CA GLN A 382 -6.96 -2.47 -5.81
C GLN A 382 -8.19 -3.26 -5.37
N PHE A 383 -9.15 -2.57 -4.78
CA PHE A 383 -10.51 -3.08 -4.68
C PHE A 383 -11.11 -3.25 -6.08
N ALA A 384 -11.81 -4.35 -6.30
CA ALA A 384 -12.33 -4.69 -7.62
C ALA A 384 -13.82 -5.04 -7.55
N GLY A 385 -14.62 -4.04 -7.22
CA GLY A 385 -16.04 -4.20 -6.92
C GLY A 385 -16.26 -4.77 -5.52
N LYS A 386 -17.43 -5.33 -5.31
CA LYS A 386 -17.88 -5.80 -4.01
C LYS A 386 -17.11 -7.03 -3.55
N GLY A 387 -16.44 -6.92 -2.41
CA GLY A 387 -15.80 -8.06 -1.76
C GLY A 387 -14.60 -8.65 -2.47
N ARG A 388 -13.98 -7.94 -3.44
CA ARG A 388 -12.82 -8.41 -4.19
C ARG A 388 -11.66 -7.44 -4.08
N MET A 389 -10.45 -7.98 -4.02
CA MET A 389 -9.20 -7.21 -4.04
C MET A 389 -8.13 -7.96 -4.83
N VAL A 390 -7.41 -7.25 -5.68
CA VAL A 390 -6.20 -7.74 -6.35
C VAL A 390 -5.00 -7.10 -5.68
N ILE A 391 -3.96 -7.89 -5.35
CA ILE A 391 -2.78 -7.45 -4.62
C ILE A 391 -1.54 -7.71 -5.46
N LEU A 392 -0.75 -6.67 -5.66
CA LEU A 392 0.49 -6.67 -6.44
C LEU A 392 1.68 -6.76 -5.47
N ALA A 393 2.28 -7.95 -5.39
CA ALA A 393 3.39 -8.23 -4.48
C ALA A 393 4.68 -8.50 -5.27
N GLU A 394 5.07 -7.54 -6.10
CA GLU A 394 6.28 -7.54 -6.94
C GLU A 394 6.32 -8.72 -7.92
N THR A 395 6.74 -9.88 -7.46
CA THR A 395 6.84 -11.09 -8.27
C THR A 395 5.62 -12.00 -8.17
N GLU A 396 4.65 -11.64 -7.35
CA GLU A 396 3.47 -12.44 -7.07
C GLU A 396 2.19 -11.60 -7.19
N LEU A 397 1.17 -12.19 -7.80
CA LEU A 397 -0.15 -11.61 -7.97
C LEU A 397 -1.15 -12.39 -7.14
N TYR A 398 -1.83 -11.72 -6.21
CA TYR A 398 -2.84 -12.33 -5.36
C TYR A 398 -4.25 -11.79 -5.62
N TYR A 399 -5.22 -12.62 -5.28
CA TYR A 399 -6.63 -12.28 -5.23
C TYR A 399 -7.18 -12.58 -3.85
N ALA A 400 -7.80 -11.56 -3.24
CA ALA A 400 -8.44 -11.70 -1.94
C ALA A 400 -9.94 -11.48 -2.05
N THR A 401 -10.70 -12.20 -1.21
CA THR A 401 -12.12 -11.91 -0.97
C THR A 401 -12.30 -11.47 0.47
N LEU A 402 -13.07 -10.41 0.68
CA LEU A 402 -13.34 -9.81 1.98
C LEU A 402 -14.73 -9.13 1.98
N LYS A 403 -15.21 -8.67 3.13
CA LYS A 403 -16.51 -8.00 3.22
C LYS A 403 -16.46 -6.51 2.85
N ALA A 404 -15.31 -5.86 3.06
CA ALA A 404 -15.15 -4.43 2.79
C ALA A 404 -15.30 -4.11 1.29
N GLU A 405 -15.75 -2.88 1.01
CA GLU A 405 -15.97 -2.36 -0.33
C GLU A 405 -15.14 -1.08 -0.52
N GLY A 406 -14.40 -1.00 -1.61
CA GLY A 406 -13.58 0.17 -1.93
C GLY A 406 -14.45 1.41 -2.18
N ALA A 407 -13.97 2.58 -1.76
CA ALA A 407 -14.69 3.84 -1.93
C ALA A 407 -14.46 4.48 -3.30
N PHE A 408 -13.31 4.26 -3.92
CA PHE A 408 -12.92 4.87 -5.20
C PHE A 408 -13.10 6.40 -5.24
N PRO A 409 -12.50 7.18 -4.31
CA PRO A 409 -12.72 8.62 -4.23
C PRO A 409 -12.36 9.33 -5.54
N GLY A 410 -13.26 10.17 -6.04
CA GLY A 410 -13.04 10.96 -7.26
C GLY A 410 -12.95 10.18 -8.56
N GLN A 411 -12.99 8.86 -8.53
CA GLN A 411 -12.97 8.03 -9.73
C GLN A 411 -14.34 8.10 -10.42
N LEU A 412 -14.32 8.54 -11.66
CA LEU A 412 -15.50 8.63 -12.51
C LEU A 412 -15.47 7.49 -13.54
N TYR A 413 -16.47 6.65 -13.47
CA TYR A 413 -16.65 5.53 -14.38
C TYR A 413 -17.47 5.92 -15.59
#